data_919093e574cb7aec7822478e9a41cf4a
#
_entry.id   919093e574cb7aec7822478e9a41cf4a
#
_cell.length_a   1.000
_cell.length_b   1.000
_cell.length_c   1.000
_cell.angle_alpha   90.00
_cell.angle_beta   90.00
_cell.angle_gamma   90.00
#
_symmetry.space_group_name_H-M   'P 1'
#
loop_
_entity.id
_entity.type
_entity.pdbx_description
1 polymer ?
#
loop_
_entity_poly.entity_id
_entity_poly.type
_entity_poly.pdbx_seq_one_letter_code
_entity_poly.pdbx_strand_id
1 'polypeptide(L)'
;IVKNNLITEFTGLQSPKYLPNLQALNHQLEVARTVIERMNGKAILADEVGLGKTIEAGLILKEYMVRGLVKKALILAPASLINQWVEEMNFKFHIPAIPYKKSYSLDHNDIVIMSMDTAKKSPHKELIYAQNYDMIIIDEAHKLKNHKTKIYEFVQGLKKKFCLLLTATPVQNDVFELFYLVSLLKPGHLGNYETFQESFSASKHSLEHDEYLRELVNQVMVRNRRQDTGIEWTTRQVKIIPIEFTKEEKEVYEMISDLKNVSSVF
;
A
#
# COMPACT_ATOMS: atom_id res chain seq x y z
N ILE A 1 -24.35 4.54 -15.91
CA ILE A 1 -23.16 5.17 -15.31
C ILE A 1 -22.06 5.07 -16.36
N VAL A 2 -21.80 6.19 -17.06
CA VAL A 2 -20.72 6.28 -18.05
C VAL A 2 -19.40 6.11 -17.27
N LYS A 3 -18.69 5.01 -17.51
CA LYS A 3 -17.30 4.85 -17.03
C LYS A 3 -16.47 5.89 -17.78
N ASN A 4 -16.17 7.02 -17.14
CA ASN A 4 -15.15 7.95 -17.63
C ASN A 4 -13.79 7.30 -17.52
N ASN A 5 -13.42 6.47 -18.48
CA ASN A 5 -12.06 6.00 -18.60
C ASN A 5 -11.21 7.20 -19.03
N LEU A 6 -10.31 7.64 -18.15
CA LEU A 6 -9.39 8.76 -18.45
C LEU A 6 -8.40 8.40 -19.56
N ILE A 7 -8.20 7.11 -19.81
CA ILE A 7 -7.44 6.57 -20.94
C ILE A 7 -8.45 5.89 -21.86
N THR A 8 -8.84 6.57 -22.90
CA THR A 8 -9.86 6.12 -23.85
C THR A 8 -9.36 5.06 -24.83
N GLU A 9 -8.07 5.10 -25.17
CA GLU A 9 -7.41 4.11 -26.03
C GLU A 9 -6.15 3.57 -25.31
N PHE A 10 -6.29 2.43 -24.67
CA PHE A 10 -5.16 1.77 -24.03
C PHE A 10 -4.45 0.84 -25.02
N THR A 11 -3.36 1.32 -25.58
CA THR A 11 -2.52 0.56 -26.53
C THR A 11 -1.38 -0.22 -25.84
N GLY A 12 -1.47 -0.42 -24.52
CA GLY A 12 -0.45 -1.05 -23.70
C GLY A 12 0.33 -0.08 -22.83
N LEU A 13 1.16 -0.63 -21.93
CA LEU A 13 2.00 0.16 -21.04
C LEU A 13 3.08 0.91 -21.81
N GLN A 14 3.25 2.18 -21.52
CA GLN A 14 4.30 3.02 -22.05
C GLN A 14 5.50 3.11 -21.08
N SER A 15 5.26 3.04 -19.78
CA SER A 15 6.30 3.18 -18.74
C SER A 15 7.52 2.27 -18.95
N PRO A 16 7.41 0.99 -19.38
CA PRO A 16 8.58 0.14 -19.57
C PRO A 16 9.58 0.69 -20.62
N LYS A 17 9.09 1.45 -21.61
CA LYS A 17 9.97 2.07 -22.65
C LYS A 17 10.90 3.15 -22.06
N TYR A 18 10.52 3.73 -20.93
CA TYR A 18 11.27 4.77 -20.22
C TYR A 18 12.09 4.22 -19.05
N LEU A 19 12.09 2.89 -18.88
CA LEU A 19 12.72 2.20 -17.75
C LEU A 19 13.61 1.03 -18.24
N PRO A 20 14.64 1.30 -19.08
CA PRO A 20 15.41 0.25 -19.74
C PRO A 20 16.16 -0.67 -18.76
N ASN A 21 16.48 -0.17 -17.57
CA ASN A 21 17.20 -0.93 -16.55
C ASN A 21 16.28 -1.65 -15.55
N LEU A 22 14.95 -1.48 -15.65
CA LEU A 22 14.00 -2.14 -14.78
C LEU A 22 13.58 -3.48 -15.37
N GLN A 23 13.99 -4.57 -14.74
CA GLN A 23 13.50 -5.90 -15.03
C GLN A 23 12.21 -6.17 -14.26
N ALA A 24 11.08 -5.67 -14.78
CA ALA A 24 9.79 -5.93 -14.19
C ALA A 24 9.34 -7.36 -14.51
N LEU A 25 8.78 -8.04 -13.51
CA LEU A 25 8.24 -9.38 -13.66
C LEU A 25 6.86 -9.34 -14.35
N ASN A 26 6.48 -10.42 -15.03
CA ASN A 26 5.23 -10.47 -15.80
C ASN A 26 4.01 -10.11 -14.94
N HIS A 27 3.89 -10.64 -13.72
CA HIS A 27 2.78 -10.32 -12.83
C HIS A 27 2.73 -8.82 -12.48
N GLN A 28 3.88 -8.17 -12.28
CA GLN A 28 3.95 -6.72 -11.98
C GLN A 28 3.44 -5.88 -13.16
N LEU A 29 3.78 -6.27 -14.38
CA LEU A 29 3.28 -5.62 -15.60
C LEU A 29 1.77 -5.83 -15.76
N GLU A 30 1.26 -7.03 -15.47
CA GLU A 30 -0.18 -7.32 -15.52
C GLU A 30 -0.96 -6.58 -14.44
N VAL A 31 -0.42 -6.43 -13.22
CA VAL A 31 -1.00 -5.59 -12.17
C VAL A 31 -1.09 -4.15 -12.65
N ALA A 32 0.01 -3.58 -13.16
CA ALA A 32 0.02 -2.21 -13.66
C ALA A 32 -1.00 -2.02 -14.80
N ARG A 33 -1.06 -2.95 -15.76
CA ARG A 33 -2.05 -2.94 -16.84
C ARG A 33 -3.47 -2.95 -16.32
N THR A 34 -3.80 -3.88 -15.42
CA THR A 34 -5.13 -4.02 -14.84
C THR A 34 -5.59 -2.75 -14.13
N VAL A 35 -4.72 -2.16 -13.32
CA VAL A 35 -5.04 -0.93 -12.58
C VAL A 35 -5.30 0.22 -13.51
N ILE A 36 -4.52 0.37 -14.58
CA ILE A 36 -4.64 1.48 -15.52
C ILE A 36 -5.87 1.30 -16.41
N GLU A 37 -6.03 0.12 -17.00
CA GLU A 37 -7.08 -0.17 -17.97
C GLU A 37 -8.46 -0.30 -17.33
N ARG A 38 -8.55 -1.00 -16.19
CA ARG A 38 -9.83 -1.40 -15.61
C ARG A 38 -10.23 -0.64 -14.35
N MET A 39 -9.25 -0.16 -13.55
CA MET A 39 -9.51 0.43 -12.24
C MET A 39 -9.32 1.95 -12.22
N ASN A 40 -8.95 2.57 -13.34
CA ASN A 40 -8.73 4.02 -13.45
C ASN A 40 -7.79 4.58 -12.37
N GLY A 41 -6.72 3.85 -12.02
CA GLY A 41 -5.73 4.26 -11.04
C GLY A 41 -6.24 4.35 -9.59
N LYS A 42 -7.34 3.66 -9.27
CA LYS A 42 -7.88 3.55 -7.91
C LYS A 42 -7.92 2.08 -7.52
N ALA A 43 -6.88 1.61 -6.85
CA ALA A 43 -6.71 0.19 -6.56
C ALA A 43 -6.11 -0.10 -5.20
N ILE A 44 -6.46 -1.27 -4.67
CA ILE A 44 -5.74 -1.94 -3.58
C ILE A 44 -4.78 -2.95 -4.23
N LEU A 45 -3.48 -2.77 -4.02
CA LEU A 45 -2.46 -3.74 -4.39
C LEU A 45 -2.22 -4.65 -3.19
N ALA A 46 -2.72 -5.87 -3.30
CA ALA A 46 -2.81 -6.83 -2.19
C ALA A 46 -1.93 -8.07 -2.39
N ASP A 47 -0.91 -7.95 -3.21
CA ASP A 47 0.04 -9.03 -3.50
C ASP A 47 0.81 -9.47 -2.25
N GLU A 48 1.16 -10.74 -2.17
CA GLU A 48 1.94 -11.29 -1.06
C GLU A 48 3.26 -10.54 -0.87
N VAL A 49 3.78 -10.60 0.37
CA VAL A 49 5.09 -10.00 0.71
C VAL A 49 6.18 -10.54 -0.23
N GLY A 50 6.99 -9.64 -0.77
CA GLY A 50 8.11 -10.00 -1.66
C GLY A 50 7.76 -10.07 -3.15
N LEU A 51 6.49 -9.92 -3.55
CA LEU A 51 6.12 -9.86 -4.97
C LEU A 51 6.42 -8.50 -5.62
N GLY A 52 6.79 -7.48 -4.82
CA GLY A 52 7.27 -6.20 -5.34
C GLY A 52 6.17 -5.16 -5.55
N LYS A 53 5.25 -5.00 -4.60
CA LYS A 53 4.20 -3.94 -4.63
C LYS A 53 4.75 -2.54 -4.89
N THR A 54 5.95 -2.21 -4.39
CA THR A 54 6.62 -0.95 -4.68
C THR A 54 6.93 -0.81 -6.17
N ILE A 55 7.33 -1.91 -6.83
CA ILE A 55 7.59 -1.93 -8.27
C ILE A 55 6.29 -1.72 -9.05
N GLU A 56 5.22 -2.40 -8.66
CA GLU A 56 3.90 -2.22 -9.26
C GLU A 56 3.41 -0.77 -9.14
N ALA A 57 3.49 -0.21 -7.93
CA ALA A 57 3.09 1.18 -7.70
C ALA A 57 3.97 2.18 -8.47
N GLY A 58 5.28 1.93 -8.56
CA GLY A 58 6.21 2.73 -9.36
C GLY A 58 5.92 2.68 -10.86
N LEU A 59 5.60 1.49 -11.39
CA LEU A 59 5.19 1.31 -12.80
C LEU A 59 3.91 2.10 -13.10
N ILE A 60 2.90 2.02 -12.21
CA ILE A 60 1.64 2.73 -12.36
C ILE A 60 1.85 4.25 -12.29
N LEU A 61 2.61 4.73 -11.30
CA LEU A 61 2.92 6.15 -11.16
C LEU A 61 3.65 6.66 -12.41
N LYS A 62 4.70 5.94 -12.86
CA LYS A 62 5.46 6.30 -14.07
C LYS A 62 4.57 6.34 -15.30
N GLU A 63 3.66 5.39 -15.46
CA GLU A 63 2.72 5.34 -16.58
C GLU A 63 1.84 6.59 -16.63
N TYR A 64 1.24 6.97 -15.49
CA TYR A 64 0.40 8.16 -15.42
C TYR A 64 1.21 9.45 -15.64
N MET A 65 2.48 9.49 -15.20
CA MET A 65 3.37 10.61 -15.45
C MET A 65 3.72 10.75 -16.94
N VAL A 66 4.08 9.63 -17.59
CA VAL A 66 4.41 9.60 -19.03
C VAL A 66 3.22 10.03 -19.88
N ARG A 67 2.00 9.68 -19.46
CA ARG A 67 0.76 10.12 -20.11
C ARG A 67 0.33 11.55 -19.76
N GLY A 68 1.07 12.26 -18.92
CA GLY A 68 0.76 13.63 -18.49
C GLY A 68 -0.48 13.75 -17.59
N LEU A 69 -0.93 12.62 -17.01
CA LEU A 69 -2.11 12.57 -16.14
C LEU A 69 -1.80 12.81 -14.67
N VAL A 70 -0.54 12.57 -14.27
CA VAL A 70 0.00 12.84 -12.93
C VAL A 70 1.23 13.70 -13.05
N LYS A 71 1.20 14.85 -12.39
CA LYS A 71 2.35 15.71 -12.18
C LYS A 71 2.78 15.66 -10.71
N LYS A 72 1.82 15.76 -9.79
CA LYS A 72 2.07 15.86 -8.36
C LYS A 72 1.56 14.63 -7.62
N ALA A 73 2.44 13.95 -6.87
CA ALA A 73 2.08 12.76 -6.09
C ALA A 73 2.63 12.80 -4.67
N LEU A 74 1.85 12.27 -3.73
CA LEU A 74 2.23 12.05 -2.34
C LEU A 74 2.31 10.55 -2.06
N ILE A 75 3.46 10.10 -1.55
CA ILE A 75 3.66 8.73 -1.10
C ILE A 75 3.72 8.73 0.42
N LEU A 76 2.79 8.04 1.04
CA LEU A 76 2.71 7.85 2.49
C LEU A 76 3.21 6.45 2.83
N ALA A 77 4.32 6.37 3.53
CA ALA A 77 4.97 5.10 3.86
C ALA A 77 5.30 5.01 5.37
N PRO A 78 5.62 3.82 5.90
CA PRO A 78 6.25 3.70 7.21
C PRO A 78 7.56 4.49 7.27
N ALA A 79 7.86 5.10 8.42
CA ALA A 79 9.06 5.93 8.59
C ALA A 79 10.36 5.19 8.22
N SER A 80 10.44 3.90 8.51
CA SER A 80 11.57 3.02 8.18
C SER A 80 11.76 2.77 6.69
N LEU A 81 10.73 2.96 5.88
CA LEU A 81 10.74 2.67 4.44
C LEU A 81 10.89 3.93 3.57
N ILE A 82 10.90 5.13 4.15
CA ILE A 82 10.98 6.39 3.39
C ILE A 82 12.20 6.42 2.48
N ASN A 83 13.38 6.10 3.02
CA ASN A 83 14.62 6.14 2.23
C ASN A 83 14.60 5.11 1.09
N GLN A 84 14.10 3.91 1.36
CA GLN A 84 13.93 2.88 0.33
C GLN A 84 13.00 3.36 -0.79
N TRP A 85 11.86 3.95 -0.45
CA TRP A 85 10.95 4.53 -1.45
C TRP A 85 11.61 5.63 -2.28
N VAL A 86 12.37 6.53 -1.63
CA VAL A 86 13.13 7.59 -2.33
C VAL A 86 14.13 6.98 -3.30
N GLU A 87 14.91 6.01 -2.85
CA GLU A 87 15.91 5.34 -3.69
C GLU A 87 15.26 4.62 -4.87
N GLU A 88 14.21 3.84 -4.63
CA GLU A 88 13.52 3.11 -5.69
C GLU A 88 12.90 4.05 -6.74
N MET A 89 12.23 5.14 -6.30
CA MET A 89 11.65 6.10 -7.22
C MET A 89 12.72 6.79 -8.07
N ASN A 90 13.83 7.22 -7.48
CA ASN A 90 14.88 7.91 -8.21
C ASN A 90 15.67 6.98 -9.12
N PHE A 91 16.14 5.83 -8.61
CA PHE A 91 17.07 4.98 -9.37
C PHE A 91 16.38 4.00 -10.31
N LYS A 92 15.26 3.41 -9.90
CA LYS A 92 14.57 2.41 -10.73
C LYS A 92 13.57 3.05 -11.69
N PHE A 93 12.86 4.09 -11.25
CA PHE A 93 11.78 4.69 -12.03
C PHE A 93 12.14 6.03 -12.67
N HIS A 94 13.32 6.58 -12.36
CA HIS A 94 13.71 7.92 -12.81
C HIS A 94 12.60 8.96 -12.52
N ILE A 95 12.04 8.87 -11.31
CA ILE A 95 11.06 9.81 -10.77
C ILE A 95 11.76 10.61 -9.68
N PRO A 96 11.89 11.95 -9.82
CA PRO A 96 12.58 12.81 -8.85
C PRO A 96 11.77 12.95 -7.56
N ALA A 97 11.83 11.95 -6.70
CA ALA A 97 11.15 11.91 -5.43
C ALA A 97 12.06 12.37 -4.29
N ILE A 98 11.51 13.12 -3.36
CA ILE A 98 12.23 13.61 -2.18
C ILE A 98 11.55 13.15 -0.88
N PRO A 99 12.34 12.91 0.18
CA PRO A 99 11.76 12.72 1.50
C PRO A 99 11.29 14.06 2.04
N TYR A 100 10.11 14.09 2.66
CA TYR A 100 9.62 15.31 3.31
C TYR A 100 10.54 15.75 4.45
N LYS A 101 10.95 17.00 4.41
CA LYS A 101 11.63 17.68 5.52
C LYS A 101 10.92 19.00 5.77
N LYS A 102 10.82 19.41 7.03
CA LYS A 102 10.11 20.63 7.44
C LYS A 102 10.65 21.91 6.75
N SER A 103 11.91 21.88 6.33
CA SER A 103 12.58 22.95 5.60
C SER A 103 12.23 23.01 4.11
N TYR A 104 11.57 21.99 3.54
CA TYR A 104 11.21 21.96 2.14
C TYR A 104 9.76 22.37 1.95
N SER A 105 9.54 23.32 1.03
CA SER A 105 8.18 23.67 0.62
C SER A 105 7.56 22.56 -0.21
N LEU A 106 6.32 22.17 0.12
CA LEU A 106 5.54 21.21 -0.66
C LEU A 106 5.14 21.78 -2.03
N ASP A 107 5.17 23.11 -2.18
CA ASP A 107 4.76 23.77 -3.43
C ASP A 107 5.77 23.57 -4.56
N HIS A 108 7.05 23.42 -4.23
CA HIS A 108 8.15 23.31 -5.20
C HIS A 108 8.54 21.88 -5.53
N ASN A 109 7.92 20.89 -4.88
CA ASN A 109 8.27 19.49 -5.07
C ASN A 109 7.06 18.69 -5.53
N ASP A 110 7.19 18.11 -6.72
CA ASP A 110 6.10 17.38 -7.35
C ASP A 110 5.86 16.01 -6.70
N ILE A 111 6.93 15.31 -6.33
CA ILE A 111 6.83 13.95 -5.75
C ILE A 111 7.46 13.93 -4.36
N VAL A 112 6.61 13.82 -3.35
CA VAL A 112 7.03 13.85 -1.95
C VAL A 112 6.70 12.55 -1.24
N ILE A 113 7.64 12.05 -0.45
CA ILE A 113 7.50 10.85 0.36
C ILE A 113 7.57 11.23 1.82
N MET A 114 6.58 10.82 2.62
CA MET A 114 6.58 11.10 4.05
C MET A 114 5.91 10.01 4.87
N SER A 115 6.14 10.03 6.19
CA SER A 115 5.47 9.07 7.06
C SER A 115 4.01 9.47 7.31
N MET A 116 3.13 8.47 7.38
CA MET A 116 1.73 8.69 7.76
C MET A 116 1.60 9.35 9.14
N ASP A 117 2.51 9.02 10.07
CA ASP A 117 2.49 9.57 11.41
C ASP A 117 2.85 11.06 11.46
N THR A 118 3.66 11.52 10.53
CA THR A 118 3.96 12.96 10.35
C THR A 118 2.81 13.63 9.61
N ALA A 119 2.33 13.04 8.52
CA ALA A 119 1.34 13.63 7.64
C ALA A 119 0.00 13.99 8.34
N LYS A 120 -0.46 13.12 9.26
CA LYS A 120 -1.72 13.31 10.00
C LYS A 120 -1.67 14.38 11.10
N LYS A 121 -0.48 14.93 11.41
CA LYS A 121 -0.29 15.91 12.49
C LYS A 121 -0.30 17.34 11.95
N SER A 122 -0.87 18.28 12.73
CA SER A 122 -0.73 19.71 12.47
C SER A 122 0.73 20.15 12.72
N PRO A 123 1.30 21.08 11.93
CA PRO A 123 0.70 21.78 10.80
C PRO A 123 0.82 21.03 9.45
N HIS A 124 1.38 19.83 9.42
CA HIS A 124 1.64 19.10 8.16
C HIS A 124 0.34 18.74 7.43
N LYS A 125 -0.69 18.31 8.19
CA LYS A 125 -2.02 17.97 7.66
C LYS A 125 -2.60 19.10 6.81
N GLU A 126 -2.59 20.32 7.34
CA GLU A 126 -3.12 21.51 6.70
C GLU A 126 -2.32 21.88 5.44
N LEU A 127 -1.00 21.80 5.52
CA LEU A 127 -0.11 22.03 4.39
C LEU A 127 -0.36 21.04 3.25
N ILE A 128 -0.58 19.76 3.59
CA ILE A 128 -0.88 18.70 2.62
C ILE A 128 -2.26 18.94 1.98
N TYR A 129 -3.27 19.30 2.76
CA TYR A 129 -4.61 19.57 2.24
C TYR A 129 -4.66 20.79 1.31
N ALA A 130 -3.76 21.75 1.49
CA ALA A 130 -3.61 22.89 0.60
C ALA A 130 -3.00 22.51 -0.76
N GLN A 131 -2.36 21.34 -0.87
CA GLN A 131 -1.80 20.85 -2.12
C GLN A 131 -2.85 20.14 -2.97
N ASN A 132 -2.71 20.23 -4.29
CA ASN A 132 -3.53 19.50 -5.23
C ASN A 132 -2.73 18.30 -5.79
N TYR A 133 -2.73 17.20 -5.05
CA TYR A 133 -2.09 15.98 -5.52
C TYR A 133 -2.99 15.27 -6.54
N ASP A 134 -2.38 14.86 -7.66
CA ASP A 134 -3.05 14.03 -8.66
C ASP A 134 -3.16 12.58 -8.18
N MET A 135 -2.08 12.07 -7.55
CA MET A 135 -2.00 10.70 -7.07
C MET A 135 -1.55 10.63 -5.61
N ILE A 136 -2.21 9.77 -4.84
CA ILE A 136 -1.82 9.39 -3.48
C ILE A 136 -1.48 7.90 -3.48
N ILE A 137 -0.31 7.55 -2.97
CA ILE A 137 0.11 6.16 -2.76
C ILE A 137 0.28 5.95 -1.26
N ILE A 138 -0.33 4.92 -0.71
CA ILE A 138 -0.29 4.62 0.72
C ILE A 138 0.25 3.21 0.90
N ASP A 139 1.42 3.11 1.48
CA ASP A 139 2.03 1.84 1.84
C ASP A 139 1.56 1.39 3.24
N GLU A 140 1.52 0.08 3.46
CA GLU A 140 0.97 -0.53 4.67
C GLU A 140 -0.46 -0.05 4.99
N ALA A 141 -1.31 -0.05 3.97
CA ALA A 141 -2.68 0.47 4.04
C ALA A 141 -3.59 -0.29 5.04
N HIS A 142 -3.17 -1.47 5.53
CA HIS A 142 -3.88 -2.16 6.62
C HIS A 142 -4.03 -1.28 7.88
N LYS A 143 -3.22 -0.24 8.06
CA LYS A 143 -3.37 0.74 9.15
C LYS A 143 -4.62 1.61 9.03
N LEU A 144 -5.27 1.61 7.86
CA LEU A 144 -6.48 2.38 7.56
C LEU A 144 -7.79 1.58 7.74
N LYS A 145 -7.72 0.38 8.27
CA LYS A 145 -8.87 -0.52 8.45
C LYS A 145 -9.88 -0.07 9.51
N ASN A 146 -9.55 0.92 10.33
CA ASN A 146 -10.42 1.46 11.35
C ASN A 146 -10.76 2.93 11.05
N HIS A 147 -12.03 3.20 10.70
CA HIS A 147 -12.54 4.53 10.36
C HIS A 147 -12.49 5.55 11.51
N LYS A 148 -12.43 5.09 12.77
CA LYS A 148 -12.37 5.97 13.96
C LYS A 148 -10.97 6.55 14.22
N THR A 149 -9.98 6.18 13.43
CA THR A 149 -8.61 6.64 13.64
C THR A 149 -8.33 7.97 12.94
N LYS A 150 -7.50 8.82 13.59
CA LYS A 150 -7.04 10.09 13.00
C LYS A 150 -6.36 9.91 11.63
N ILE A 151 -5.76 8.73 11.40
CA ILE A 151 -5.09 8.44 10.12
C ILE A 151 -6.12 8.17 9.01
N TYR A 152 -7.19 7.47 9.32
CA TYR A 152 -8.28 7.24 8.37
C TYR A 152 -8.97 8.56 8.00
N GLU A 153 -9.34 9.37 9.00
CA GLU A 153 -9.92 10.70 8.81
C GLU A 153 -9.02 11.59 7.94
N PHE A 154 -7.72 11.58 8.19
CA PHE A 154 -6.76 12.33 7.39
C PHE A 154 -6.78 11.88 5.92
N VAL A 155 -6.70 10.57 5.65
CA VAL A 155 -6.69 10.04 4.27
C VAL A 155 -8.03 10.27 3.58
N GLN A 156 -9.13 10.16 4.30
CA GLN A 156 -10.46 10.43 3.78
C GLN A 156 -10.60 11.89 3.29
N GLY A 157 -10.05 12.84 4.03
CA GLY A 157 -10.06 14.26 3.67
C GLY A 157 -9.14 14.65 2.52
N LEU A 158 -8.23 13.77 2.07
CA LEU A 158 -7.33 14.06 0.95
C LEU A 158 -8.11 14.11 -0.37
N LYS A 159 -7.94 15.21 -1.11
CA LYS A 159 -8.35 15.26 -2.52
C LYS A 159 -7.39 14.41 -3.34
N LYS A 160 -7.91 13.48 -4.12
CA LYS A 160 -7.12 12.55 -4.92
C LYS A 160 -7.86 12.14 -6.19
N LYS A 161 -7.20 12.28 -7.32
CA LYS A 161 -7.70 11.81 -8.62
C LYS A 161 -7.42 10.31 -8.75
N PHE A 162 -6.20 9.91 -8.42
CA PHE A 162 -5.74 8.53 -8.38
C PHE A 162 -5.30 8.15 -6.97
N CYS A 163 -5.49 6.89 -6.60
CA CYS A 163 -5.13 6.40 -5.27
C CYS A 163 -4.74 4.93 -5.30
N LEU A 164 -3.55 4.62 -4.79
CA LEU A 164 -3.10 3.24 -4.61
C LEU A 164 -2.94 2.95 -3.12
N LEU A 165 -3.55 1.87 -2.66
CA LEU A 165 -3.39 1.34 -1.31
C LEU A 165 -2.61 0.03 -1.39
N LEU A 166 -1.41 0.00 -0.81
CA LEU A 166 -0.54 -1.17 -0.81
C LEU A 166 -0.65 -1.89 0.53
N THR A 167 -0.95 -3.17 0.51
CA THR A 167 -1.03 -3.98 1.72
C THR A 167 -0.71 -5.44 1.41
N ALA A 168 -0.04 -6.12 2.33
CA ALA A 168 0.17 -7.57 2.21
C ALA A 168 -1.02 -8.38 2.78
N THR A 169 -1.86 -7.73 3.58
CA THR A 169 -2.94 -8.37 4.33
C THR A 169 -4.24 -7.57 4.20
N PRO A 170 -4.88 -7.62 3.01
CA PRO A 170 -6.06 -6.79 2.76
C PRO A 170 -7.26 -7.20 3.62
N VAL A 171 -7.40 -8.49 3.89
CA VAL A 171 -8.46 -9.08 4.70
C VAL A 171 -7.89 -10.27 5.44
N GLN A 172 -7.62 -10.13 6.72
CA GLN A 172 -7.20 -11.30 7.52
C GLN A 172 -8.35 -11.91 8.30
N ASN A 173 -9.23 -11.10 8.91
CA ASN A 173 -10.24 -11.59 9.83
C ASN A 173 -11.59 -10.87 9.75
N ASP A 174 -11.71 -9.77 9.00
CA ASP A 174 -12.92 -8.96 9.04
C ASP A 174 -13.21 -8.29 7.68
N VAL A 175 -14.34 -8.65 7.11
CA VAL A 175 -14.87 -8.07 5.86
C VAL A 175 -15.12 -6.56 6.01
N PHE A 176 -15.41 -6.09 7.23
CA PHE A 176 -15.62 -4.68 7.50
C PHE A 176 -14.35 -3.83 7.35
N GLU A 177 -13.16 -4.41 7.61
CA GLU A 177 -11.89 -3.74 7.35
C GLU A 177 -11.73 -3.42 5.86
N LEU A 178 -12.14 -4.36 5.00
CA LEU A 178 -12.14 -4.16 3.55
C LEU A 178 -13.11 -3.07 3.12
N PHE A 179 -14.31 -3.01 3.73
CA PHE A 179 -15.29 -1.96 3.47
C PHE A 179 -14.67 -0.57 3.62
N TYR A 180 -13.93 -0.34 4.71
CA TYR A 180 -13.29 0.95 4.95
C TYR A 180 -12.19 1.27 3.95
N LEU A 181 -11.36 0.29 3.55
CA LEU A 181 -10.34 0.49 2.53
C LEU A 181 -10.94 0.81 1.16
N VAL A 182 -11.98 0.08 0.76
CA VAL A 182 -12.68 0.33 -0.50
C VAL A 182 -13.38 1.69 -0.49
N SER A 183 -13.97 2.09 0.64
CA SER A 183 -14.62 3.39 0.79
C SER A 183 -13.66 4.57 0.65
N LEU A 184 -12.37 4.41 1.00
CA LEU A 184 -11.33 5.42 0.76
C LEU A 184 -11.01 5.60 -0.73
N LEU A 185 -11.12 4.54 -1.54
CA LEU A 185 -10.86 4.57 -2.98
C LEU A 185 -12.08 5.03 -3.78
N LYS A 186 -13.22 4.42 -3.50
CA LYS A 186 -14.49 4.64 -4.21
C LYS A 186 -15.63 4.69 -3.18
N PRO A 187 -15.93 5.86 -2.62
CA PRO A 187 -17.06 6.02 -1.72
C PRO A 187 -18.36 5.51 -2.35
N GLY A 188 -19.10 4.70 -1.60
CA GLY A 188 -20.37 4.11 -2.06
C GLY A 188 -20.25 2.87 -2.96
N HIS A 189 -19.04 2.42 -3.31
CA HIS A 189 -18.85 1.25 -4.18
C HIS A 189 -19.42 -0.06 -3.59
N LEU A 190 -19.33 -0.23 -2.27
CA LEU A 190 -19.92 -1.34 -1.53
C LEU A 190 -21.26 -0.99 -0.86
N GLY A 191 -21.92 0.08 -1.30
CA GLY A 191 -23.14 0.58 -0.68
C GLY A 191 -22.88 1.40 0.59
N ASN A 192 -23.92 1.55 1.44
CA ASN A 192 -23.75 2.15 2.76
C ASN A 192 -23.32 1.10 3.79
N TYR A 193 -22.74 1.56 4.90
CA TYR A 193 -22.21 0.67 5.93
C TYR A 193 -23.29 -0.17 6.63
N GLU A 194 -24.46 0.41 6.87
CA GLU A 194 -25.55 -0.26 7.57
C GLU A 194 -26.07 -1.45 6.75
N THR A 195 -26.38 -1.22 5.46
CA THR A 195 -26.81 -2.29 4.55
C THR A 195 -25.72 -3.36 4.37
N PHE A 196 -24.45 -2.93 4.27
CA PHE A 196 -23.33 -3.86 4.20
C PHE A 196 -23.22 -4.71 5.47
N GLN A 197 -23.35 -4.07 6.65
CA GLN A 197 -23.30 -4.75 7.93
C GLN A 197 -24.44 -5.74 8.09
N GLU A 198 -25.68 -5.38 7.75
CA GLU A 198 -26.84 -6.27 7.81
C GLU A 198 -26.64 -7.50 6.93
N SER A 199 -26.14 -7.34 5.71
CA SER A 199 -25.89 -8.43 4.77
C SER A 199 -24.84 -9.42 5.27
N PHE A 200 -23.83 -8.96 6.03
CA PHE A 200 -22.69 -9.80 6.46
C PHE A 200 -22.70 -10.18 7.94
N SER A 201 -23.50 -9.52 8.80
CA SER A 201 -23.66 -9.92 10.21
C SER A 201 -24.63 -11.09 10.40
N ALA A 202 -25.64 -11.18 9.55
CA ALA A 202 -26.68 -12.23 9.65
C ALA A 202 -26.21 -13.61 9.14
N SER A 203 -25.14 -13.65 8.36
CA SER A 203 -24.59 -14.88 7.82
C SER A 203 -23.09 -14.93 8.11
N LYS A 204 -22.61 -16.09 8.55
CA LYS A 204 -21.17 -16.38 8.66
C LYS A 204 -20.49 -16.41 7.27
N HIS A 205 -20.85 -15.48 6.38
CA HIS A 205 -20.32 -15.43 5.02
C HIS A 205 -18.92 -14.82 5.04
N SER A 206 -17.95 -15.66 4.73
CA SER A 206 -16.61 -15.22 4.33
C SER A 206 -16.68 -14.67 2.89
N LEU A 207 -15.75 -13.81 2.51
CA LEU A 207 -15.56 -13.37 1.11
C LEU A 207 -15.57 -14.52 0.11
N GLU A 208 -15.24 -15.74 0.54
CA GLU A 208 -15.18 -16.93 -0.31
C GLU A 208 -16.55 -17.44 -0.74
N HIS A 209 -17.62 -17.08 -0.02
CA HIS A 209 -19.00 -17.59 -0.27
C HIS A 209 -19.92 -16.54 -0.91
N ASP A 210 -19.49 -15.27 -1.00
CA ASP A 210 -20.27 -14.21 -1.62
C ASP A 210 -19.66 -13.79 -2.95
N GLU A 211 -20.23 -14.35 -4.02
CA GLU A 211 -19.78 -14.10 -5.40
C GLU A 211 -19.93 -12.63 -5.80
N TYR A 212 -21.03 -11.99 -5.39
CA TYR A 212 -21.28 -10.59 -5.69
C TYR A 212 -20.29 -9.64 -5.00
N LEU A 213 -20.01 -9.87 -3.72
CA LEU A 213 -18.98 -9.09 -3.03
C LEU A 213 -17.60 -9.29 -3.64
N ARG A 214 -17.28 -10.54 -4.02
CA ARG A 214 -16.00 -10.84 -4.69
C ARG A 214 -15.87 -10.07 -6.00
N GLU A 215 -16.92 -10.00 -6.81
CA GLU A 215 -16.92 -9.22 -8.04
C GLU A 215 -16.69 -7.72 -7.78
N LEU A 216 -17.39 -7.15 -6.81
CA LEU A 216 -17.21 -5.74 -6.42
C LEU A 216 -15.77 -5.45 -5.96
N VAL A 217 -15.21 -6.35 -5.15
CA VAL A 217 -13.84 -6.21 -4.65
C VAL A 217 -12.82 -6.35 -5.78
N ASN A 218 -13.00 -7.29 -6.71
CA ASN A 218 -12.13 -7.49 -7.86
C ASN A 218 -12.10 -6.28 -8.81
N GLN A 219 -13.11 -5.39 -8.76
CA GLN A 219 -13.11 -4.13 -9.52
C GLN A 219 -12.17 -3.07 -8.93
N VAL A 220 -11.65 -3.27 -7.72
CA VAL A 220 -10.81 -2.30 -7.00
C VAL A 220 -9.58 -2.91 -6.35
N MET A 221 -9.40 -4.23 -6.40
CA MET A 221 -8.28 -4.93 -5.77
C MET A 221 -7.63 -5.92 -6.73
N VAL A 222 -6.30 -5.91 -6.76
CA VAL A 222 -5.48 -6.96 -7.38
C VAL A 222 -4.74 -7.71 -6.29
N ARG A 223 -4.74 -9.04 -6.39
CA ARG A 223 -4.05 -9.91 -5.44
C ARG A 223 -3.43 -11.09 -6.16
N ASN A 224 -2.11 -11.19 -6.12
CA ASN A 224 -1.37 -12.35 -6.56
C ASN A 224 -0.77 -13.10 -5.37
N ARG A 225 -0.71 -14.41 -5.47
CA ARG A 225 -0.01 -15.28 -4.51
C ARG A 225 1.30 -15.72 -5.16
N ARG A 226 2.29 -16.02 -4.35
CA ARG A 226 3.61 -16.48 -4.84
C ARG A 226 3.48 -17.69 -5.76
N GLN A 227 2.64 -18.64 -5.39
CA GLN A 227 2.40 -19.87 -6.18
C GLN A 227 1.80 -19.60 -7.57
N ASP A 228 1.07 -18.47 -7.75
CA ASP A 228 0.37 -18.14 -8.98
C ASP A 228 1.27 -17.37 -9.97
N THR A 229 2.46 -16.93 -9.52
CA THR A 229 3.36 -16.11 -10.34
C THR A 229 4.29 -16.91 -11.27
N GLY A 230 4.34 -18.24 -11.13
CA GLY A 230 5.24 -19.10 -11.90
C GLY A 230 6.73 -18.91 -11.60
N ILE A 231 7.07 -18.19 -10.54
CA ILE A 231 8.44 -17.95 -10.10
C ILE A 231 8.86 -19.09 -9.18
N GLU A 232 10.02 -19.69 -9.44
CA GLU A 232 10.62 -20.64 -8.51
C GLU A 232 11.08 -19.94 -7.24
N TRP A 233 10.44 -20.24 -6.13
CA TRP A 233 10.78 -19.69 -4.83
C TRP A 233 11.70 -20.63 -4.09
N THR A 234 12.72 -20.07 -3.42
CA THR A 234 13.56 -20.84 -2.53
C THR A 234 12.76 -21.34 -1.33
N THR A 235 12.87 -22.64 -1.05
CA THR A 235 12.30 -23.25 0.17
C THR A 235 13.14 -22.86 1.38
N ARG A 236 12.49 -22.31 2.40
CA ARG A 236 13.15 -21.99 3.66
C ARG A 236 13.44 -23.30 4.40
N GLN A 237 14.70 -23.62 4.57
CA GLN A 237 15.12 -24.70 5.48
C GLN A 237 15.45 -24.10 6.84
N VAL A 238 14.71 -24.50 7.86
CA VAL A 238 14.99 -24.11 9.24
C VAL A 238 15.79 -25.22 9.89
N LYS A 239 17.04 -24.94 10.26
CA LYS A 239 17.87 -25.85 11.03
C LYS A 239 18.02 -25.30 12.45
N ILE A 240 17.49 -26.02 13.43
CA ILE A 240 17.67 -25.67 14.83
C ILE A 240 19.02 -26.26 15.26
N ILE A 241 19.93 -25.39 15.65
CA ILE A 241 21.23 -25.81 16.23
C ILE A 241 21.09 -25.59 17.73
N PRO A 242 20.98 -26.66 18.53
CA PRO A 242 21.00 -26.51 19.98
C PRO A 242 22.40 -26.05 20.41
N ILE A 243 22.43 -25.02 21.23
CA ILE A 243 23.67 -24.54 21.88
C ILE A 243 23.54 -24.88 23.35
N GLU A 244 24.51 -25.70 23.85
CA GLU A 244 24.61 -26.01 25.26
C GLU A 244 25.52 -24.96 25.90
N PHE A 245 25.00 -24.26 26.89
CA PHE A 245 25.79 -23.35 27.69
C PHE A 245 26.71 -24.10 28.66
N THR A 246 27.91 -23.61 28.86
CA THR A 246 28.70 -23.99 30.02
C THR A 246 27.97 -23.56 31.31
N LYS A 247 28.40 -24.11 32.46
CA LYS A 247 27.77 -23.75 33.75
C LYS A 247 27.84 -22.23 34.00
N GLU A 248 29.01 -21.65 33.74
CA GLU A 248 29.24 -20.20 33.94
C GLU A 248 28.39 -19.33 32.97
N GLU A 249 28.29 -19.73 31.72
CA GLU A 249 27.44 -19.04 30.75
C GLU A 249 25.97 -19.11 31.12
N LYS A 250 25.50 -20.23 31.65
CA LYS A 250 24.12 -20.41 32.09
C LYS A 250 23.81 -19.55 33.30
N GLU A 251 24.70 -19.46 34.28
CA GLU A 251 24.55 -18.56 35.43
C GLU A 251 24.43 -17.08 35.02
N VAL A 252 25.32 -16.65 34.10
CA VAL A 252 25.25 -15.27 33.56
C VAL A 252 23.96 -15.02 32.81
N TYR A 253 23.50 -15.97 32.00
CA TYR A 253 22.25 -15.85 31.24
C TYR A 253 21.03 -15.75 32.16
N GLU A 254 20.98 -16.58 33.23
CA GLU A 254 19.91 -16.53 34.23
C GLU A 254 19.91 -15.20 34.98
N MET A 255 21.08 -14.69 35.42
CA MET A 255 21.20 -13.37 36.05
C MET A 255 20.67 -12.23 35.15
N ILE A 256 20.98 -12.23 33.84
CA ILE A 256 20.51 -11.21 32.90
C ILE A 256 19.01 -11.34 32.66
N SER A 257 18.47 -12.54 32.60
CA SER A 257 17.03 -12.80 32.42
C SER A 257 16.23 -12.32 33.64
N ASP A 258 16.73 -12.50 34.84
CA ASP A 258 16.11 -12.02 36.07
C ASP A 258 16.12 -10.48 36.16
N LEU A 259 17.21 -9.82 35.73
CA LEU A 259 17.27 -8.37 35.62
C LEU A 259 16.24 -7.77 34.63
N LYS A 260 15.96 -8.47 33.52
CA LYS A 260 14.90 -8.04 32.57
C LYS A 260 13.52 -8.14 33.17
N ASN A 261 13.25 -9.14 33.97
CA ASN A 261 11.96 -9.31 34.66
C ASN A 261 11.72 -8.23 35.74
N VAL A 262 12.77 -7.71 36.35
CA VAL A 262 12.68 -6.62 37.36
C VAL A 262 12.43 -5.25 36.67
N SER A 263 12.97 -5.00 35.47
CA SER A 263 12.77 -3.73 34.75
C SER A 263 11.39 -3.59 34.08
N SER A 264 10.56 -4.63 34.08
CA SER A 264 9.17 -4.56 33.60
C SER A 264 8.13 -4.23 34.69
N VAL A 265 8.58 -3.92 35.90
CA VAL A 265 7.74 -3.60 37.09
C VAL A 265 7.79 -2.11 37.46
N PHE A 266 8.50 -1.26 36.70
CA PHE A 266 8.51 0.18 36.89
C PHE A 266 7.96 0.93 35.67
#